data_0a3513f071c5c5d89eae2078942a0dd3
#
_entry.id   0a3513f071c5c5d89eae2078942a0dd3
#
_cell.length_a   1.000
_cell.length_b   1.000
_cell.length_c   1.000
_cell.angle_alpha   90.00
_cell.angle_beta   90.00
_cell.angle_gamma   90.00
#
_symmetry.space_group_name_H-M   'P 1'
#
loop_
_entity.id
_entity.type
_entity.pdbx_description
1 polymer ?
#
loop_
_entity_poly.entity_id
_entity_poly.type
_entity_poly.pdbx_seq_one_letter_code
_entity_poly.pdbx_strand_id
1 'polypeptide(L)'
;AMDFFDRQEAARKSSKRYVFLFILAVIAVAVAVGAIASVAFSVGAGGSQAHGGRVGAPKLWDPMLFLGVGGGTVAVILTGSLFKTLALSAGGPAVARELGGRKVDPSTSDADERKLLNVVEEVSIASGVPVPEVYLLENEQGINAFAAGRTTSDAVIGVTRGCIKLLNRDELQGVIAHEFSHILNGDMRLNLRLMGLLFGIVMITIFGRIILRSTFYSSHGSRSSRDGNGGGVIAIAILGVALVIVGYIGVLMANLIKAAVSRQREFLADASAVQFTRNPDGIGGALKKIGGLAAGSRLEDPHAEEASHMFFACGLRGGLSNALATHPPLDARIRAIDKSWDGRFPAVELPAISASIQYGGAGARDQLAGISELAGSAPA
;
A
#
# COMPACT_ATOMS: atom_id res chain seq x y z
N ALA A 1 -8.56 15.29 -30.27
CA ALA A 1 -7.77 14.22 -29.67
C ALA A 1 -6.57 14.89 -29.01
N MET A 2 -6.42 14.78 -27.67
CA MET A 2 -5.23 15.26 -26.98
C MET A 2 -4.05 14.41 -27.44
N ASP A 3 -2.96 15.08 -27.87
CA ASP A 3 -1.72 14.42 -28.29
C ASP A 3 -1.06 13.71 -27.08
N PHE A 4 -0.25 12.70 -27.34
CA PHE A 4 0.50 11.95 -26.33
C PHE A 4 1.31 12.87 -25.40
N PHE A 5 1.96 13.88 -25.95
CA PHE A 5 2.75 14.87 -25.20
C PHE A 5 1.89 15.74 -24.27
N ASP A 6 0.69 16.12 -24.70
CA ASP A 6 -0.27 16.85 -23.85
C ASP A 6 -0.70 16.05 -22.64
N ARG A 7 -0.92 14.74 -22.81
CA ARG A 7 -1.25 13.82 -21.71
C ARG A 7 -0.10 13.66 -20.72
N GLN A 8 1.14 13.55 -21.23
CA GLN A 8 2.33 13.46 -20.40
C GLN A 8 2.56 14.74 -19.57
N GLU A 9 2.36 15.91 -20.18
CA GLU A 9 2.47 17.19 -19.48
C GLU A 9 1.35 17.38 -18.43
N ALA A 10 0.13 17.00 -18.76
CA ALA A 10 -1.00 16.99 -17.81
C ALA A 10 -0.74 16.08 -16.62
N ALA A 11 -0.16 14.89 -16.83
CA ALA A 11 0.23 13.97 -15.76
C ALA A 11 1.32 14.56 -14.84
N ARG A 12 2.31 15.27 -15.39
CA ARG A 12 3.35 15.95 -14.61
C ARG A 12 2.80 17.13 -13.79
N LYS A 13 1.89 17.93 -14.34
CA LYS A 13 1.22 19.03 -13.61
C LYS A 13 0.35 18.49 -12.47
N SER A 14 -0.36 17.40 -12.70
CA SER A 14 -1.15 16.71 -11.68
C SER A 14 -0.29 16.27 -10.48
N SER A 15 0.92 15.77 -10.69
CA SER A 15 1.81 15.31 -9.62
C SER A 15 2.13 16.39 -8.58
N LYS A 16 2.38 17.64 -9.02
CA LYS A 16 2.65 18.77 -8.10
C LYS A 16 1.43 19.12 -7.25
N ARG A 17 0.23 19.08 -7.84
CA ARG A 17 -1.03 19.32 -7.14
C ARG A 17 -1.27 18.30 -6.03
N TYR A 18 -0.95 17.04 -6.26
CA TYR A 18 -1.16 15.98 -5.29
C TYR A 18 -0.18 16.03 -4.12
N VAL A 19 1.10 16.39 -4.36
CA VAL A 19 2.05 16.66 -3.28
C VAL A 19 1.54 17.79 -2.39
N PHE A 20 1.00 18.85 -2.98
CA PHE A 20 0.37 19.94 -2.23
C PHE A 20 -0.83 19.46 -1.39
N LEU A 21 -1.74 18.68 -1.97
CA LEU A 21 -2.87 18.10 -1.24
C LEU A 21 -2.43 17.19 -0.10
N PHE A 22 -1.33 16.46 -0.29
CA PHE A 22 -0.75 15.62 0.76
C PHE A 22 -0.21 16.47 1.93
N ILE A 23 0.52 17.55 1.64
CA ILE A 23 1.00 18.49 2.68
C ILE A 23 -0.20 19.06 3.44
N LEU A 24 -1.26 19.42 2.74
CA LEU A 24 -2.50 19.91 3.36
C LEU A 24 -3.15 18.85 4.27
N ALA A 25 -3.15 17.58 3.86
CA ALA A 25 -3.65 16.47 4.68
C ALA A 25 -2.82 16.28 5.97
N VAL A 26 -1.50 16.36 5.88
CA VAL A 26 -0.60 16.29 7.06
C VAL A 26 -0.89 17.44 8.03
N ILE A 27 -1.05 18.66 7.51
CA ILE A 27 -1.38 19.83 8.34
C ILE A 27 -2.75 19.62 9.01
N ALA A 28 -3.75 19.15 8.26
CA ALA A 28 -5.09 18.89 8.80
C ALA A 28 -5.07 17.83 9.92
N VAL A 29 -4.29 16.75 9.74
CA VAL A 29 -4.10 15.72 10.78
C VAL A 29 -3.44 16.33 12.03
N ALA A 30 -2.37 17.11 11.89
CA ALA A 30 -1.67 17.73 13.00
C ALA A 30 -2.56 18.72 13.76
N VAL A 31 -3.34 19.54 13.05
CA VAL A 31 -4.29 20.49 13.63
C VAL A 31 -5.40 19.75 14.37
N ALA A 32 -5.98 18.71 13.78
CA ALA A 32 -7.04 17.92 14.41
C ALA A 32 -6.55 17.25 15.71
N VAL A 33 -5.39 16.61 15.68
CA VAL A 33 -4.80 15.94 16.86
C VAL A 33 -4.46 16.96 17.94
N GLY A 34 -3.84 18.08 17.59
CA GLY A 34 -3.51 19.16 18.54
C GLY A 34 -4.76 19.77 19.20
N ALA A 35 -5.82 20.01 18.42
CA ALA A 35 -7.09 20.52 18.92
C ALA A 35 -7.76 19.54 19.90
N ILE A 36 -7.85 18.26 19.51
CA ILE A 36 -8.45 17.22 20.37
C ILE A 36 -7.63 17.05 21.66
N ALA A 37 -6.29 17.08 21.59
CA ALA A 37 -5.45 17.03 22.77
C ALA A 37 -5.72 18.21 23.71
N SER A 38 -5.77 19.45 23.19
CA SER A 38 -6.06 20.63 23.99
C SER A 38 -7.39 20.52 24.75
N VAL A 39 -8.43 20.06 24.06
CA VAL A 39 -9.76 19.85 24.69
C VAL A 39 -9.72 18.71 25.70
N ALA A 40 -9.15 17.56 25.36
CA ALA A 40 -9.12 16.38 26.23
C ALA A 40 -8.39 16.63 27.55
N PHE A 41 -7.22 17.30 27.49
CA PHE A 41 -6.45 17.63 28.69
C PHE A 41 -7.09 18.75 29.51
N SER A 42 -7.79 19.71 28.88
CA SER A 42 -8.54 20.75 29.59
C SER A 42 -9.71 20.15 30.42
N VAL A 43 -10.42 19.21 29.82
CA VAL A 43 -11.51 18.50 30.51
C VAL A 43 -10.98 17.60 31.62
N GLY A 44 -9.86 16.89 31.38
CA GLY A 44 -9.22 16.04 32.40
C GLY A 44 -8.66 16.83 33.58
N ALA A 45 -8.10 18.02 33.37
CA ALA A 45 -7.60 18.90 34.43
C ALA A 45 -8.73 19.52 35.28
N GLY A 46 -9.87 19.82 34.66
CA GLY A 46 -11.04 20.36 35.37
C GLY A 46 -11.64 19.39 36.38
N GLY A 47 -11.54 18.07 36.15
CA GLY A 47 -11.99 17.03 37.07
C GLY A 47 -11.13 16.89 38.33
N SER A 48 -9.87 17.30 38.30
CA SER A 48 -8.94 17.19 39.45
C SER A 48 -9.02 18.36 40.43
N GLN A 49 -9.63 19.48 40.08
CA GLN A 49 -9.70 20.70 40.92
C GLN A 49 -11.00 20.83 41.73
N ALA A 50 -11.84 19.81 41.76
CA ALA A 50 -13.13 19.84 42.48
C ALA A 50 -13.01 19.75 44.01
N HIS A 51 -11.79 19.74 44.56
CA HIS A 51 -11.56 19.76 46.02
C HIS A 51 -11.00 21.13 46.46
N GLY A 52 -11.89 22.13 46.64
CA GLY A 52 -11.67 23.24 47.55
C GLY A 52 -11.14 24.57 46.99
N GLY A 53 -11.13 24.82 45.67
CA GLY A 53 -10.73 26.10 45.11
C GLY A 53 -11.77 26.69 44.15
N ARG A 54 -11.85 28.03 44.00
CA ARG A 54 -12.70 28.71 43.01
C ARG A 54 -12.44 28.10 41.63
N VAL A 55 -13.42 27.40 41.07
CA VAL A 55 -13.39 26.80 39.74
C VAL A 55 -13.37 27.96 38.74
N GLY A 56 -12.18 28.32 38.27
CA GLY A 56 -12.04 29.14 37.06
C GLY A 56 -12.62 28.36 35.88
N ALA A 57 -13.35 29.03 34.97
CA ALA A 57 -13.86 28.38 33.77
C ALA A 57 -12.74 27.55 33.08
N PRO A 58 -13.00 26.29 32.69
CA PRO A 58 -12.00 25.47 32.06
C PRO A 58 -11.49 26.19 30.80
N LYS A 59 -10.18 26.41 30.70
CA LYS A 59 -9.56 26.92 29.47
C LYS A 59 -9.67 25.82 28.45
N LEU A 60 -10.73 25.84 27.62
CA LEU A 60 -10.95 24.86 26.53
C LEU A 60 -9.83 24.83 25.48
N TRP A 61 -8.91 25.81 25.52
CA TRP A 61 -7.84 25.94 24.57
C TRP A 61 -6.53 26.26 25.28
N ASP A 62 -5.53 25.40 25.08
CA ASP A 62 -4.14 25.62 25.49
C ASP A 62 -3.24 25.67 24.26
N PRO A 63 -2.74 26.87 23.86
CA PRO A 63 -1.88 27.02 22.69
C PRO A 63 -0.58 26.22 22.77
N MET A 64 0.01 26.11 23.97
CA MET A 64 1.26 25.36 24.16
C MET A 64 1.05 23.88 23.95
N LEU A 65 -0.02 23.32 24.53
CA LEU A 65 -0.38 21.92 24.33
C LEU A 65 -0.74 21.64 22.86
N PHE A 66 -1.52 22.54 22.24
CA PHE A 66 -1.85 22.44 20.82
C PHE A 66 -0.60 22.40 19.92
N LEU A 67 0.31 23.33 20.12
CA LEU A 67 1.56 23.39 19.34
C LEU A 67 2.49 22.21 19.65
N GLY A 68 2.57 21.79 20.92
CA GLY A 68 3.40 20.68 21.35
C GLY A 68 2.92 19.35 20.75
N VAL A 69 1.64 19.03 20.88
CA VAL A 69 1.07 17.79 20.36
C VAL A 69 0.96 17.84 18.82
N GLY A 70 0.53 18.95 18.25
CA GLY A 70 0.49 19.13 16.79
C GLY A 70 1.88 19.03 16.16
N GLY A 71 2.88 19.71 16.74
CA GLY A 71 4.27 19.63 16.31
C GLY A 71 4.85 18.22 16.48
N GLY A 72 4.57 17.56 17.59
CA GLY A 72 4.93 16.15 17.82
C GLY A 72 4.31 15.22 16.77
N THR A 73 3.03 15.45 16.41
CA THR A 73 2.36 14.71 15.33
C THR A 73 3.08 14.87 14.00
N VAL A 74 3.45 16.10 13.62
CA VAL A 74 4.23 16.36 12.41
C VAL A 74 5.58 15.66 12.46
N ALA A 75 6.28 15.74 13.62
CA ALA A 75 7.57 15.07 13.79
C ALA A 75 7.48 13.55 13.61
N VAL A 76 6.45 12.91 14.17
CA VAL A 76 6.18 11.46 13.98
C VAL A 76 5.93 11.14 12.52
N ILE A 77 5.09 11.92 11.82
CA ILE A 77 4.81 11.71 10.39
C ILE A 77 6.10 11.83 9.57
N LEU A 78 6.89 12.90 9.79
CA LEU A 78 8.12 13.12 9.05
C LEU A 78 9.17 12.05 9.32
N THR A 79 9.33 11.63 10.58
CA THR A 79 10.28 10.57 10.96
C THR A 79 9.88 9.23 10.35
N GLY A 80 8.59 8.86 10.44
CA GLY A 80 8.07 7.64 9.80
C GLY A 80 8.23 7.66 8.28
N SER A 81 7.90 8.80 7.65
CA SER A 81 8.08 8.99 6.20
C SER A 81 9.56 8.88 5.79
N LEU A 82 10.46 9.50 6.56
CA LEU A 82 11.89 9.44 6.32
C LEU A 82 12.42 8.01 6.48
N PHE A 83 12.02 7.32 7.56
CA PHE A 83 12.40 5.94 7.82
C PHE A 83 12.02 5.02 6.65
N LYS A 84 10.75 5.05 6.21
CA LYS A 84 10.30 4.22 5.07
C LYS A 84 10.99 4.63 3.77
N THR A 85 11.18 5.92 3.52
CA THR A 85 11.90 6.40 2.34
C THR A 85 13.35 5.92 2.30
N LEU A 86 14.03 5.89 3.46
CA LEU A 86 15.39 5.35 3.59
C LEU A 86 15.39 3.82 3.42
N ALA A 87 14.43 3.11 4.00
CA ALA A 87 14.30 1.66 3.82
C ALA A 87 14.10 1.28 2.34
N LEU A 88 13.30 2.08 1.61
CA LEU A 88 13.08 1.90 0.17
C LEU A 88 14.20 2.53 -0.70
N SER A 89 15.24 3.09 -0.11
CA SER A 89 16.33 3.75 -0.86
C SER A 89 17.20 2.80 -1.66
N ALA A 90 17.18 1.49 -1.32
CA ALA A 90 17.87 0.45 -2.08
C ALA A 90 17.24 0.17 -3.48
N GLY A 91 16.21 0.94 -3.87
CA GLY A 91 15.63 0.91 -5.21
C GLY A 91 14.68 -0.25 -5.47
N GLY A 92 14.44 -0.55 -6.74
CA GLY A 92 13.51 -1.59 -7.18
C GLY A 92 13.76 -2.97 -6.59
N PRO A 93 15.02 -3.45 -6.53
CA PRO A 93 15.33 -4.77 -5.97
C PRO A 93 14.92 -4.96 -4.51
N ALA A 94 14.94 -3.89 -3.69
CA ALA A 94 14.49 -3.97 -2.31
C ALA A 94 12.98 -4.17 -2.22
N VAL A 95 12.23 -3.42 -3.02
CA VAL A 95 10.76 -3.54 -3.10
C VAL A 95 10.37 -4.94 -3.55
N ALA A 96 11.00 -5.46 -4.62
CA ALA A 96 10.67 -6.77 -5.15
C ALA A 96 10.92 -7.89 -4.13
N ARG A 97 12.00 -7.81 -3.34
CA ARG A 97 12.31 -8.78 -2.28
C ARG A 97 11.37 -8.64 -1.08
N GLU A 98 10.99 -7.42 -0.70
CA GLU A 98 10.00 -7.17 0.37
C GLU A 98 8.64 -7.80 0.03
N LEU A 99 8.30 -7.86 -1.26
CA LEU A 99 7.10 -8.52 -1.78
C LEU A 99 7.27 -10.03 -2.04
N GLY A 100 8.32 -10.65 -1.51
CA GLY A 100 8.57 -12.08 -1.67
C GLY A 100 9.06 -12.49 -3.07
N GLY A 101 9.48 -11.55 -3.90
CA GLY A 101 9.98 -11.82 -5.24
C GLY A 101 11.37 -12.45 -5.24
N ARG A 102 11.53 -13.54 -6.00
CA ARG A 102 12.82 -14.14 -6.32
C ARG A 102 13.33 -13.56 -7.65
N LYS A 103 14.60 -13.14 -7.68
CA LYS A 103 15.23 -12.72 -8.92
C LYS A 103 15.30 -13.89 -9.90
N VAL A 104 14.86 -13.68 -11.14
CA VAL A 104 14.97 -14.65 -12.22
C VAL A 104 16.39 -14.67 -12.74
N ASP A 105 16.98 -15.88 -12.90
CA ASP A 105 18.31 -16.04 -13.48
C ASP A 105 18.22 -15.87 -15.01
N PRO A 106 19.02 -14.98 -15.61
CA PRO A 106 19.06 -14.85 -17.06
C PRO A 106 19.44 -16.14 -17.81
N SER A 107 20.15 -17.07 -17.15
CA SER A 107 20.55 -18.36 -17.72
C SER A 107 19.58 -19.50 -17.43
N THR A 108 18.37 -19.19 -16.91
CA THR A 108 17.37 -20.19 -16.53
C THR A 108 17.04 -21.18 -17.64
N SER A 109 16.86 -22.45 -17.29
CA SER A 109 16.37 -23.50 -18.20
C SER A 109 14.84 -23.65 -18.16
N ASP A 110 14.16 -23.01 -17.20
CA ASP A 110 12.69 -23.02 -17.10
C ASP A 110 12.06 -22.31 -18.30
N ALA A 111 11.15 -23.01 -19.00
CA ALA A 111 10.54 -22.50 -20.23
C ALA A 111 9.63 -21.27 -19.99
N ASP A 112 8.96 -21.20 -18.83
CA ASP A 112 8.11 -20.08 -18.47
C ASP A 112 8.93 -18.84 -18.12
N GLU A 113 10.02 -19.02 -17.36
CA GLU A 113 10.94 -17.93 -17.05
C GLU A 113 11.63 -17.40 -18.31
N ARG A 114 12.05 -18.28 -19.22
CA ARG A 114 12.60 -17.86 -20.53
C ARG A 114 11.59 -17.11 -21.36
N LYS A 115 10.31 -17.56 -21.39
CA LYS A 115 9.24 -16.84 -22.07
C LYS A 115 9.11 -15.42 -21.51
N LEU A 116 9.14 -15.27 -20.17
CA LEU A 116 9.07 -13.97 -19.50
C LEU A 116 10.27 -13.09 -19.86
N LEU A 117 11.50 -13.60 -19.74
CA LEU A 117 12.72 -12.86 -20.05
C LEU A 117 12.74 -12.37 -21.51
N ASN A 118 12.38 -13.23 -22.47
CA ASN A 118 12.30 -12.87 -23.89
C ASN A 118 11.27 -11.74 -24.11
N VAL A 119 10.10 -11.81 -23.48
CA VAL A 119 9.08 -10.76 -23.57
C VAL A 119 9.59 -9.44 -22.98
N VAL A 120 10.29 -9.47 -21.85
CA VAL A 120 10.89 -8.28 -21.25
C VAL A 120 11.94 -7.65 -22.17
N GLU A 121 12.81 -8.44 -22.78
CA GLU A 121 13.81 -7.94 -23.73
C GLU A 121 13.16 -7.31 -24.97
N GLU A 122 12.15 -7.94 -25.55
CA GLU A 122 11.42 -7.39 -26.69
C GLU A 122 10.78 -6.05 -26.38
N VAL A 123 10.11 -5.94 -25.22
CA VAL A 123 9.48 -4.69 -24.81
C VAL A 123 10.54 -3.62 -24.45
N SER A 124 11.68 -4.02 -23.91
CA SER A 124 12.82 -3.12 -23.69
C SER A 124 13.28 -2.48 -25.00
N ILE A 125 13.44 -3.28 -26.05
CA ILE A 125 13.81 -2.79 -27.39
C ILE A 125 12.72 -1.85 -27.94
N ALA A 126 11.44 -2.25 -27.82
CA ALA A 126 10.32 -1.49 -28.37
C ALA A 126 10.09 -0.15 -27.66
N SER A 127 10.34 -0.07 -26.36
CA SER A 127 10.15 1.11 -25.52
C SER A 127 11.37 2.02 -25.43
N GLY A 128 12.56 1.50 -25.75
CA GLY A 128 13.84 2.19 -25.56
C GLY A 128 14.27 2.31 -24.08
N VAL A 129 13.66 1.55 -23.18
CA VAL A 129 14.03 1.48 -21.77
C VAL A 129 15.06 0.35 -21.58
N PRO A 130 16.14 0.53 -20.80
CA PRO A 130 17.08 -0.54 -20.50
C PRO A 130 16.37 -1.77 -19.90
N VAL A 131 16.88 -2.98 -20.19
CA VAL A 131 16.33 -4.23 -19.66
C VAL A 131 16.37 -4.21 -18.13
N PRO A 132 15.21 -4.24 -17.44
CA PRO A 132 15.15 -4.25 -15.98
C PRO A 132 15.45 -5.64 -15.42
N GLU A 133 15.87 -5.71 -14.16
CA GLU A 133 15.90 -6.99 -13.45
C GLU A 133 14.47 -7.54 -13.29
N VAL A 134 14.33 -8.85 -13.49
CA VAL A 134 13.03 -9.53 -13.42
C VAL A 134 12.94 -10.32 -12.10
N TYR A 135 11.82 -10.16 -11.40
CA TYR A 135 11.51 -10.87 -10.19
C TYR A 135 10.21 -11.67 -10.34
N LEU A 136 10.19 -12.89 -9.83
CA LEU A 136 9.04 -13.79 -9.87
C LEU A 136 8.47 -14.00 -8.48
N LEU A 137 7.18 -13.72 -8.31
CA LEU A 137 6.40 -14.00 -7.10
C LEU A 137 5.80 -15.40 -7.24
N GLU A 138 6.53 -16.40 -6.72
CA GLU A 138 6.22 -17.84 -6.91
C GLU A 138 4.89 -18.25 -6.28
N ASN A 139 4.56 -17.69 -5.12
CA ASN A 139 3.38 -18.08 -4.35
C ASN A 139 2.09 -17.42 -4.83
N GLU A 140 2.20 -16.42 -5.72
CA GLU A 140 1.06 -15.63 -6.18
C GLU A 140 0.47 -16.21 -7.46
N GLN A 141 -0.75 -16.76 -7.33
CA GLN A 141 -1.47 -17.45 -8.42
C GLN A 141 -2.37 -16.52 -9.24
N GLY A 142 -2.63 -15.31 -8.78
CA GLY A 142 -3.39 -14.30 -9.52
C GLY A 142 -2.58 -13.71 -10.67
N ILE A 143 -3.25 -13.11 -11.66
CA ILE A 143 -2.59 -12.37 -12.75
C ILE A 143 -2.22 -10.99 -12.22
N ASN A 144 -0.92 -10.77 -11.99
CA ASN A 144 -0.45 -9.47 -11.55
C ASN A 144 1.03 -9.21 -11.93
N ALA A 145 1.39 -7.93 -12.06
CA ALA A 145 2.75 -7.47 -12.29
C ALA A 145 2.95 -6.10 -11.64
N PHE A 146 4.18 -5.67 -11.50
CA PHE A 146 4.51 -4.33 -11.05
C PHE A 146 5.89 -3.89 -11.55
N ALA A 147 6.06 -2.58 -11.69
CA ALA A 147 7.35 -1.94 -11.89
C ALA A 147 7.76 -1.16 -10.64
N ALA A 148 9.00 -1.33 -10.18
CA ALA A 148 9.55 -0.60 -9.04
C ALA A 148 10.96 -0.10 -9.36
N GLY A 149 11.32 1.04 -8.73
CA GLY A 149 12.63 1.66 -8.92
C GLY A 149 12.56 3.17 -8.73
N ARG A 150 13.72 3.82 -8.73
CA ARG A 150 13.84 5.28 -8.62
C ARG A 150 14.15 5.94 -9.95
N THR A 151 14.80 5.19 -10.83
CA THR A 151 15.25 5.61 -12.15
C THR A 151 15.03 4.45 -13.11
N THR A 152 15.21 4.68 -14.39
CA THR A 152 15.17 3.62 -15.40
C THR A 152 16.32 2.62 -15.26
N SER A 153 17.41 3.01 -14.60
CA SER A 153 18.61 2.16 -14.44
C SER A 153 18.55 1.22 -13.23
N ASP A 154 17.72 1.51 -12.24
CA ASP A 154 17.47 0.65 -11.06
C ASP A 154 16.05 0.07 -11.07
N ALA A 155 15.40 0.13 -12.23
CA ALA A 155 14.07 -0.42 -12.43
C ALA A 155 14.10 -1.95 -12.35
N VAL A 156 13.05 -2.50 -11.73
CA VAL A 156 12.75 -3.93 -11.73
C VAL A 156 11.32 -4.15 -12.18
N ILE A 157 11.07 -5.32 -12.76
CA ILE A 157 9.71 -5.80 -13.02
C ILE A 157 9.48 -7.05 -12.17
N GLY A 158 8.43 -7.01 -11.34
CA GLY A 158 7.93 -8.17 -10.62
C GLY A 158 6.71 -8.75 -11.34
N VAL A 159 6.67 -10.08 -11.47
CA VAL A 159 5.58 -10.80 -12.14
C VAL A 159 5.14 -11.97 -11.27
N THR A 160 3.85 -12.19 -11.16
CA THR A 160 3.31 -13.34 -10.44
C THR A 160 3.40 -14.63 -11.25
N ARG A 161 3.48 -15.78 -10.57
CA ARG A 161 3.43 -17.09 -11.23
C ARG A 161 2.15 -17.25 -12.05
N GLY A 162 1.02 -16.76 -11.54
CA GLY A 162 -0.27 -16.78 -12.26
C GLY A 162 -0.24 -15.99 -13.57
N CYS A 163 0.47 -14.86 -13.61
CA CYS A 163 0.64 -14.06 -14.81
C CYS A 163 1.31 -14.88 -15.94
N ILE A 164 2.37 -15.63 -15.61
CA ILE A 164 3.10 -16.44 -16.60
C ILE A 164 2.28 -17.66 -17.05
N LYS A 165 1.50 -18.25 -16.14
CA LYS A 165 0.75 -19.50 -16.40
C LYS A 165 -0.58 -19.27 -17.11
N LEU A 166 -1.31 -18.20 -16.77
CA LEU A 166 -2.66 -17.93 -17.26
C LEU A 166 -2.68 -17.07 -18.52
N LEU A 167 -1.64 -16.29 -18.76
CA LEU A 167 -1.55 -15.45 -19.94
C LEU A 167 -0.80 -16.15 -21.08
N ASN A 168 -1.37 -16.02 -22.28
CA ASN A 168 -0.60 -16.34 -23.48
C ASN A 168 0.53 -15.33 -23.67
N ARG A 169 1.37 -15.57 -24.68
CA ARG A 169 2.55 -14.72 -24.92
C ARG A 169 2.20 -13.27 -25.21
N ASP A 170 1.19 -13.02 -26.02
CA ASP A 170 0.77 -11.68 -26.43
C ASP A 170 0.14 -10.92 -25.26
N GLU A 171 -0.65 -11.60 -24.45
CA GLU A 171 -1.25 -11.04 -23.23
C GLU A 171 -0.16 -10.69 -22.20
N LEU A 172 0.82 -11.58 -21.99
CA LEU A 172 1.97 -11.32 -21.13
C LEU A 172 2.77 -10.12 -21.64
N GLN A 173 3.01 -10.04 -22.96
CA GLN A 173 3.69 -8.91 -23.58
C GLN A 173 2.91 -7.61 -23.37
N GLY A 174 1.59 -7.64 -23.45
CA GLY A 174 0.73 -6.50 -23.16
C GLY A 174 0.89 -5.99 -21.73
N VAL A 175 0.89 -6.90 -20.73
CA VAL A 175 1.10 -6.56 -19.31
C VAL A 175 2.51 -6.01 -19.08
N ILE A 176 3.54 -6.65 -19.60
CA ILE A 176 4.93 -6.16 -19.47
C ILE A 176 5.09 -4.79 -20.14
N ALA A 177 4.49 -4.58 -21.32
CA ALA A 177 4.54 -3.29 -21.99
C ALA A 177 3.83 -2.17 -21.18
N HIS A 178 2.76 -2.49 -20.46
CA HIS A 178 2.12 -1.58 -19.53
C HIS A 178 3.07 -1.19 -18.40
N GLU A 179 3.78 -2.13 -17.79
CA GLU A 179 4.77 -1.86 -16.74
C GLU A 179 5.94 -1.02 -17.26
N PHE A 180 6.40 -1.28 -18.48
CA PHE A 180 7.43 -0.45 -19.13
C PHE A 180 6.98 0.99 -19.35
N SER A 181 5.69 1.25 -19.56
CA SER A 181 5.16 2.62 -19.59
C SER A 181 5.36 3.34 -18.27
N HIS A 182 5.13 2.67 -17.13
CA HIS A 182 5.37 3.25 -15.81
C HIS A 182 6.85 3.55 -15.57
N ILE A 183 7.76 2.69 -16.06
CA ILE A 183 9.20 2.93 -16.01
C ILE A 183 9.57 4.18 -16.83
N LEU A 184 9.11 4.24 -18.08
CA LEU A 184 9.39 5.32 -19.01
C LEU A 184 8.87 6.68 -18.51
N ASN A 185 7.67 6.69 -17.94
CA ASN A 185 7.03 7.89 -17.41
C ASN A 185 7.51 8.30 -16.00
N GLY A 186 8.37 7.50 -15.35
CA GLY A 186 8.90 7.77 -14.02
C GLY A 186 7.88 7.64 -12.89
N ASP A 187 6.81 6.88 -13.11
CA ASP A 187 5.72 6.67 -12.14
C ASP A 187 6.21 5.95 -10.90
N MET A 188 7.19 5.06 -11.05
CA MET A 188 7.82 4.33 -9.95
C MET A 188 8.35 5.26 -8.85
N ARG A 189 9.05 6.33 -9.22
CA ARG A 189 9.59 7.30 -8.25
C ARG A 189 8.48 7.98 -7.45
N LEU A 190 7.36 8.30 -8.12
CA LEU A 190 6.21 8.88 -7.43
C LEU A 190 5.60 7.88 -6.46
N ASN A 191 5.45 6.62 -6.88
CA ASN A 191 4.89 5.55 -6.06
C ASN A 191 5.73 5.33 -4.79
N LEU A 192 7.07 5.25 -4.90
CA LEU A 192 7.95 5.13 -3.74
C LEU A 192 7.84 6.31 -2.77
N ARG A 193 7.71 7.54 -3.29
CA ARG A 193 7.48 8.73 -2.46
C ARG A 193 6.13 8.66 -1.74
N LEU A 194 5.09 8.25 -2.44
CA LEU A 194 3.75 8.09 -1.85
C LEU A 194 3.74 7.01 -0.76
N MET A 195 4.44 5.88 -0.96
CA MET A 195 4.60 4.85 0.09
C MET A 195 5.27 5.42 1.35
N GLY A 196 6.38 6.14 1.19
CA GLY A 196 7.05 6.78 2.32
C GLY A 196 6.14 7.75 3.08
N LEU A 197 5.42 8.59 2.35
CA LEU A 197 4.53 9.58 2.94
C LEU A 197 3.32 8.93 3.64
N LEU A 198 2.71 7.92 3.03
CA LEU A 198 1.60 7.15 3.61
C LEU A 198 2.00 6.47 4.90
N PHE A 199 3.18 5.86 4.93
CA PHE A 199 3.71 5.20 6.12
C PHE A 199 3.81 6.17 7.31
N GLY A 200 4.23 7.41 7.08
CA GLY A 200 4.25 8.44 8.12
C GLY A 200 2.89 8.70 8.75
N ILE A 201 1.82 8.73 7.95
CA ILE A 201 0.44 8.90 8.46
C ILE A 201 -0.02 7.63 9.20
N VAL A 202 0.31 6.44 8.70
CA VAL A 202 -0.01 5.16 9.37
C VAL A 202 0.62 5.09 10.75
N MET A 203 1.83 5.63 10.94
CA MET A 203 2.50 5.71 12.24
C MET A 203 1.63 6.39 13.30
N ILE A 204 0.83 7.39 12.95
CA ILE A 204 -0.10 8.06 13.89
C ILE A 204 -1.14 7.06 14.44
N THR A 205 -1.70 6.23 13.56
CA THR A 205 -2.64 5.17 13.98
C THR A 205 -1.96 4.14 14.90
N ILE A 206 -0.72 3.75 14.57
CA ILE A 206 0.06 2.80 15.37
C ILE A 206 0.32 3.38 16.77
N PHE A 207 0.77 4.64 16.86
CA PHE A 207 0.97 5.31 18.15
C PHE A 207 -0.32 5.42 18.95
N GLY A 208 -1.45 5.77 18.31
CA GLY A 208 -2.76 5.78 18.95
C GLY A 208 -3.11 4.43 19.58
N ARG A 209 -2.90 3.33 18.84
CA ARG A 209 -3.11 1.96 19.34
C ARG A 209 -2.19 1.59 20.50
N ILE A 210 -0.92 1.98 20.45
CA ILE A 210 0.04 1.75 21.54
C ILE A 210 -0.40 2.49 22.79
N ILE A 211 -0.80 3.78 22.68
CA ILE A 211 -1.30 4.57 23.80
C ILE A 211 -2.54 3.90 24.42
N LEU A 212 -3.52 3.51 23.61
CA LEU A 212 -4.71 2.82 24.10
C LEU A 212 -4.35 1.52 24.84
N ARG A 213 -3.50 0.70 24.23
CA ARG A 213 -3.05 -0.57 24.83
C ARG A 213 -2.38 -0.33 26.20
N SER A 214 -1.43 0.61 26.26
CA SER A 214 -0.72 0.92 27.52
C SER A 214 -1.67 1.43 28.59
N THR A 215 -2.66 2.25 28.23
CA THR A 215 -3.66 2.78 29.15
C THR A 215 -4.54 1.68 29.72
N PHE A 216 -5.00 0.74 28.88
CA PHE A 216 -5.81 -0.41 29.34
C PHE A 216 -5.02 -1.38 30.22
N TYR A 217 -3.75 -1.67 29.90
CA TYR A 217 -2.91 -2.55 30.74
C TYR A 217 -2.58 -1.92 32.08
N SER A 218 -2.31 -0.62 32.14
CA SER A 218 -2.03 0.10 33.40
C SER A 218 -3.25 0.15 34.33
N SER A 219 -4.46 0.19 33.78
CA SER A 219 -5.70 0.22 34.59
C SER A 219 -6.04 -1.11 35.27
N HIS A 220 -5.54 -2.26 34.76
CA HIS A 220 -5.77 -3.58 35.35
C HIS A 220 -4.78 -3.94 36.48
N GLY A 221 -3.61 -3.29 36.53
CA GLY A 221 -2.56 -3.57 37.51
C GLY A 221 -2.63 -2.77 38.80
N SER A 222 -3.40 -1.69 38.86
CA SER A 222 -3.42 -0.76 40.02
C SER A 222 -4.73 -0.78 40.75
N ARG A 223 -4.93 -1.80 41.64
CA ARG A 223 -6.05 -1.86 42.58
C ARG A 223 -5.89 -0.93 43.79
N SER A 224 -4.87 -0.12 43.85
CA SER A 224 -4.49 0.65 45.02
C SER A 224 -4.04 2.08 44.66
N SER A 225 -4.95 2.93 44.26
CA SER A 225 -4.79 4.39 44.45
C SER A 225 -6.15 5.07 44.22
N ARG A 226 -6.84 5.28 45.29
CA ARG A 226 -8.13 6.03 45.38
C ARG A 226 -7.91 7.54 45.32
N ASP A 227 -6.71 8.00 44.99
CA ASP A 227 -6.35 9.41 44.96
C ASP A 227 -6.27 9.95 43.50
N GLY A 228 -7.26 10.76 43.20
CA GLY A 228 -7.16 12.00 42.38
C GLY A 228 -6.77 11.96 40.90
N ASN A 229 -6.21 10.90 40.32
CA ASN A 229 -5.60 10.94 39.00
C ASN A 229 -6.43 10.34 37.84
N GLY A 230 -7.74 10.11 38.05
CA GLY A 230 -8.61 9.53 37.00
C GLY A 230 -8.75 10.41 35.77
N GLY A 231 -8.69 11.73 35.89
CA GLY A 231 -8.85 12.67 34.78
C GLY A 231 -7.73 12.58 33.75
N GLY A 232 -6.47 12.40 34.19
CA GLY A 232 -5.32 12.26 33.28
C GLY A 232 -5.37 10.98 32.44
N VAL A 233 -5.77 9.85 33.04
CA VAL A 233 -5.92 8.57 32.32
C VAL A 233 -7.00 8.67 31.26
N ILE A 234 -8.13 9.31 31.56
CA ILE A 234 -9.21 9.55 30.60
C ILE A 234 -8.74 10.44 29.46
N ALA A 235 -8.00 11.52 29.73
CA ALA A 235 -7.47 12.42 28.73
C ALA A 235 -6.50 11.67 27.76
N ILE A 236 -5.64 10.82 28.30
CA ILE A 236 -4.71 9.98 27.48
C ILE A 236 -5.49 8.97 26.66
N ALA A 237 -6.53 8.34 27.19
CA ALA A 237 -7.38 7.42 26.44
C ALA A 237 -8.11 8.13 25.29
N ILE A 238 -8.69 9.31 25.54
CA ILE A 238 -9.33 10.15 24.51
C ILE A 238 -8.32 10.51 23.42
N LEU A 239 -7.11 10.93 23.80
CA LEU A 239 -6.05 11.21 22.83
C LEU A 239 -5.69 9.97 22.01
N GLY A 240 -5.58 8.79 22.63
CA GLY A 240 -5.31 7.54 21.92
C GLY A 240 -6.39 7.19 20.90
N VAL A 241 -7.67 7.32 21.26
CA VAL A 241 -8.81 7.13 20.35
C VAL A 241 -8.76 8.15 19.21
N ALA A 242 -8.50 9.42 19.53
CA ALA A 242 -8.41 10.49 18.55
C ALA A 242 -7.30 10.22 17.51
N LEU A 243 -6.10 9.81 17.97
CA LEU A 243 -4.99 9.44 17.08
C LEU A 243 -5.36 8.30 16.12
N VAL A 244 -6.09 7.29 16.63
CA VAL A 244 -6.56 6.18 15.79
C VAL A 244 -7.54 6.69 14.74
N ILE A 245 -8.57 7.44 15.14
CA ILE A 245 -9.62 7.94 14.23
C ILE A 245 -9.01 8.90 13.18
N VAL A 246 -8.26 9.91 13.64
CA VAL A 246 -7.64 10.90 12.75
C VAL A 246 -6.61 10.26 11.83
N GLY A 247 -5.85 9.29 12.35
CA GLY A 247 -4.91 8.52 11.54
C GLY A 247 -5.61 7.72 10.44
N TYR A 248 -6.73 7.04 10.73
CA TYR A 248 -7.52 6.35 9.70
C TYR A 248 -8.10 7.31 8.66
N ILE A 249 -8.62 8.47 9.07
CA ILE A 249 -9.10 9.50 8.15
C ILE A 249 -7.93 9.99 7.26
N GLY A 250 -6.75 10.20 7.85
CA GLY A 250 -5.55 10.58 7.11
C GLY A 250 -5.15 9.54 6.06
N VAL A 251 -5.16 8.24 6.43
CA VAL A 251 -4.90 7.13 5.50
C VAL A 251 -5.95 7.09 4.39
N LEU A 252 -7.23 7.28 4.71
CA LEU A 252 -8.32 7.35 3.73
C LEU A 252 -8.09 8.47 2.72
N MET A 253 -7.80 9.69 3.20
CA MET A 253 -7.53 10.84 2.32
C MET A 253 -6.30 10.62 1.44
N ALA A 254 -5.24 10.07 2.00
CA ALA A 254 -4.03 9.77 1.26
C ALA A 254 -4.27 8.68 0.18
N ASN A 255 -5.08 7.66 0.46
CA ASN A 255 -5.47 6.66 -0.53
C ASN A 255 -6.36 7.25 -1.64
N LEU A 256 -7.27 8.17 -1.31
CA LEU A 256 -8.07 8.88 -2.32
C LEU A 256 -7.19 9.74 -3.24
N ILE A 257 -6.23 10.47 -2.69
CA ILE A 257 -5.26 11.26 -3.46
C ILE A 257 -4.47 10.34 -4.39
N LYS A 258 -3.95 9.23 -3.86
CA LYS A 258 -3.20 8.21 -4.58
C LYS A 258 -4.02 7.61 -5.73
N ALA A 259 -5.28 7.24 -5.48
CA ALA A 259 -6.20 6.71 -6.49
C ALA A 259 -6.47 7.71 -7.62
N ALA A 260 -6.66 8.99 -7.28
CA ALA A 260 -6.88 10.04 -8.27
C ALA A 260 -5.66 10.27 -9.19
N VAL A 261 -4.43 10.15 -8.63
CA VAL A 261 -3.17 10.24 -9.41
C VAL A 261 -3.05 9.06 -10.35
N SER A 262 -3.28 7.86 -9.85
CA SER A 262 -3.03 6.62 -10.58
C SER A 262 -3.93 6.48 -11.81
N ARG A 263 -5.23 6.75 -11.67
CA ARG A 263 -6.22 6.50 -12.73
C ARG A 263 -5.90 7.13 -14.09
N GLN A 264 -5.39 8.36 -14.11
CA GLN A 264 -5.04 9.03 -15.38
C GLN A 264 -3.83 8.39 -16.04
N ARG A 265 -2.90 7.86 -15.22
CA ARG A 265 -1.68 7.22 -15.69
C ARG A 265 -1.94 5.82 -16.24
N GLU A 266 -2.94 5.13 -15.72
CA GLU A 266 -3.35 3.81 -16.20
C GLU A 266 -3.79 3.83 -17.67
N PHE A 267 -4.67 4.78 -18.05
CA PHE A 267 -5.08 4.92 -19.44
C PHE A 267 -3.91 5.28 -20.38
N LEU A 268 -2.94 6.04 -19.87
CA LEU A 268 -1.72 6.33 -20.63
C LEU A 268 -0.86 5.07 -20.78
N ALA A 269 -0.74 4.28 -19.70
CA ALA A 269 0.04 3.03 -19.71
C ALA A 269 -0.60 1.99 -20.64
N ASP A 270 -1.92 1.85 -20.63
CA ASP A 270 -2.65 0.98 -21.57
C ASP A 270 -2.43 1.41 -23.04
N ALA A 271 -2.51 2.70 -23.32
CA ALA A 271 -2.25 3.22 -24.65
C ALA A 271 -0.79 3.01 -25.10
N SER A 272 0.16 3.18 -24.17
CA SER A 272 1.59 2.93 -24.43
C SER A 272 1.86 1.45 -24.66
N ALA A 273 1.20 0.55 -23.91
CA ALA A 273 1.30 -0.89 -24.13
C ALA A 273 0.89 -1.28 -25.55
N VAL A 274 -0.23 -0.74 -26.04
CA VAL A 274 -0.67 -0.93 -27.44
C VAL A 274 0.36 -0.33 -28.41
N GLN A 275 0.95 0.82 -28.10
CA GLN A 275 1.96 1.46 -28.94
C GLN A 275 3.24 0.62 -29.06
N PHE A 276 3.74 0.07 -27.95
CA PHE A 276 4.98 -0.73 -27.92
C PHE A 276 4.80 -2.08 -28.61
N THR A 277 3.68 -2.75 -28.34
CA THR A 277 3.40 -4.10 -28.85
C THR A 277 2.77 -4.10 -30.25
N ARG A 278 2.17 -2.98 -30.67
CA ARG A 278 1.31 -2.88 -31.88
C ARG A 278 0.16 -3.89 -31.86
N ASN A 279 -0.18 -4.41 -30.70
CA ASN A 279 -1.22 -5.44 -30.50
C ASN A 279 -2.19 -5.02 -29.38
N PRO A 280 -3.37 -4.45 -29.70
CA PRO A 280 -4.36 -4.08 -28.69
C PRO A 280 -4.99 -5.30 -28.00
N ASP A 281 -5.00 -6.46 -28.67
CA ASP A 281 -5.61 -7.69 -28.13
C ASP A 281 -4.77 -8.27 -26.99
N GLY A 282 -3.47 -8.02 -26.97
CA GLY A 282 -2.58 -8.44 -25.90
C GLY A 282 -3.02 -7.88 -24.55
N ILE A 283 -2.93 -6.57 -24.36
CA ILE A 283 -3.33 -5.92 -23.11
C ILE A 283 -4.85 -6.05 -22.86
N GLY A 284 -5.68 -5.96 -23.90
CA GLY A 284 -7.12 -6.15 -23.82
C GLY A 284 -7.51 -7.55 -23.34
N GLY A 285 -6.85 -8.58 -23.84
CA GLY A 285 -7.04 -9.99 -23.45
C GLY A 285 -6.63 -10.22 -21.99
N ALA A 286 -5.48 -9.69 -21.56
CA ALA A 286 -5.04 -9.76 -20.16
C ALA A 286 -6.05 -9.12 -19.21
N LEU A 287 -6.56 -7.90 -19.51
CA LEU A 287 -7.58 -7.23 -18.70
C LEU A 287 -8.89 -8.02 -18.63
N LYS A 288 -9.34 -8.63 -19.76
CA LYS A 288 -10.52 -9.48 -19.80
C LYS A 288 -10.35 -10.73 -18.93
N LYS A 289 -9.20 -11.39 -18.97
CA LYS A 289 -8.89 -12.55 -18.11
C LYS A 289 -8.84 -12.19 -16.63
N ILE A 290 -8.26 -11.05 -16.26
CA ILE A 290 -8.28 -10.54 -14.87
C ILE A 290 -9.71 -10.36 -14.38
N GLY A 291 -10.59 -9.78 -15.21
CA GLY A 291 -12.00 -9.61 -14.87
C GLY A 291 -12.77 -10.94 -14.74
N GLY A 292 -12.31 -11.97 -15.44
CA GLY A 292 -12.90 -13.32 -15.43
C GLY A 292 -12.44 -14.22 -14.27
N LEU A 293 -11.35 -13.88 -13.61
CA LEU A 293 -10.87 -14.63 -12.45
C LEU A 293 -11.85 -14.55 -11.29
N ALA A 294 -12.36 -15.67 -10.80
CA ALA A 294 -13.32 -15.73 -9.69
C ALA A 294 -12.75 -15.14 -8.38
N ALA A 295 -11.47 -15.35 -8.13
CA ALA A 295 -10.73 -14.81 -6.97
C ALA A 295 -10.20 -13.39 -7.20
N GLY A 296 -10.27 -12.87 -8.43
CA GLY A 296 -9.60 -11.63 -8.80
C GLY A 296 -8.08 -11.77 -8.82
N SER A 297 -7.37 -10.64 -8.91
CA SER A 297 -5.88 -10.58 -8.85
C SER A 297 -5.39 -10.33 -7.43
N ARG A 298 -5.98 -10.98 -6.44
CA ARG A 298 -5.66 -10.77 -5.03
C ARG A 298 -4.27 -11.34 -4.72
N LEU A 299 -3.46 -10.56 -4.04
CA LEU A 299 -2.17 -11.00 -3.50
C LEU A 299 -2.35 -11.43 -2.04
N GLU A 300 -1.68 -12.50 -1.65
CA GLU A 300 -1.76 -13.07 -0.31
C GLU A 300 -0.68 -12.50 0.65
N ASP A 301 0.33 -11.81 0.11
CA ASP A 301 1.40 -11.21 0.89
C ASP A 301 0.88 -10.05 1.76
N PRO A 302 1.19 -10.04 3.08
CA PRO A 302 0.78 -8.96 3.99
C PRO A 302 1.29 -7.56 3.60
N HIS A 303 2.42 -7.46 2.91
CA HIS A 303 2.99 -6.19 2.44
C HIS A 303 2.37 -5.71 1.11
N ALA A 304 1.59 -6.58 0.44
CA ALA A 304 0.92 -6.25 -0.82
C ALA A 304 -0.10 -5.12 -0.67
N GLU A 305 -0.70 -4.94 0.52
CA GLU A 305 -1.65 -3.85 0.77
C GLU A 305 -0.96 -2.49 0.69
N GLU A 306 0.24 -2.33 1.23
CA GLU A 306 1.03 -1.09 1.13
C GLU A 306 1.44 -0.79 -0.31
N ALA A 307 1.80 -1.82 -1.07
CA ALA A 307 2.23 -1.73 -2.45
C ALA A 307 1.09 -1.88 -3.48
N SER A 308 -0.17 -2.02 -3.03
CA SER A 308 -1.33 -2.34 -3.89
C SER A 308 -1.50 -1.43 -5.11
N HIS A 309 -1.01 -0.21 -5.05
CA HIS A 309 -1.06 0.77 -6.13
C HIS A 309 0.04 0.60 -7.19
N MET A 310 1.00 -0.27 -6.94
CA MET A 310 2.07 -0.57 -7.89
C MET A 310 1.71 -1.77 -8.76
N PHE A 311 0.67 -2.52 -8.40
CA PHE A 311 0.26 -3.72 -9.12
C PHE A 311 -0.64 -3.38 -10.30
N PHE A 312 -0.52 -4.17 -11.36
CA PHE A 312 -1.29 -4.03 -12.60
C PHE A 312 -2.80 -4.13 -12.40
N ALA A 313 -3.24 -4.95 -11.43
CA ALA A 313 -4.65 -5.14 -11.13
C ALA A 313 -4.92 -5.16 -9.62
N CYS A 314 -6.00 -4.48 -9.21
CA CYS A 314 -6.44 -4.43 -7.82
C CYS A 314 -7.60 -5.40 -7.60
N GLY A 315 -7.42 -6.41 -6.74
CA GLY A 315 -8.41 -7.45 -6.43
C GLY A 315 -9.52 -7.04 -5.47
N LEU A 316 -9.78 -5.75 -5.26
CA LEU A 316 -10.78 -5.28 -4.30
C LEU A 316 -12.18 -5.23 -4.93
N ARG A 317 -13.12 -6.05 -4.44
CA ARG A 317 -14.55 -6.01 -4.77
C ARG A 317 -15.34 -5.37 -3.61
N GLY A 318 -16.06 -4.27 -3.89
CA GLY A 318 -17.00 -3.65 -2.93
C GLY A 318 -17.23 -2.16 -3.17
N GLY A 319 -18.41 -1.62 -2.87
CA GLY A 319 -18.85 -0.28 -3.27
C GLY A 319 -17.98 0.90 -2.82
N LEU A 320 -17.49 0.93 -1.56
CA LEU A 320 -16.52 1.93 -1.10
C LEU A 320 -15.11 1.70 -1.66
N SER A 321 -14.77 0.44 -2.01
CA SER A 321 -13.47 0.06 -2.56
C SER A 321 -13.23 0.64 -3.96
N ASN A 322 -14.29 0.88 -4.76
CA ASN A 322 -14.14 1.49 -6.08
C ASN A 322 -13.65 2.94 -6.04
N ALA A 323 -14.01 3.70 -5.00
CA ALA A 323 -13.50 5.07 -4.83
C ALA A 323 -12.02 5.10 -4.43
N LEU A 324 -11.58 4.08 -3.69
CA LEU A 324 -10.22 3.91 -3.18
C LEU A 324 -9.34 3.10 -4.15
N ALA A 325 -9.94 2.49 -5.19
CA ALA A 325 -9.20 1.73 -6.19
C ALA A 325 -8.22 2.65 -6.93
N THR A 326 -6.97 2.24 -6.97
CA THR A 326 -5.88 2.94 -7.65
C THR A 326 -5.97 2.80 -9.16
N HIS A 327 -6.63 1.75 -9.64
CA HIS A 327 -6.87 1.52 -11.06
C HIS A 327 -8.29 1.90 -11.45
N PRO A 328 -8.51 2.41 -12.68
CA PRO A 328 -9.85 2.57 -13.21
C PRO A 328 -10.59 1.23 -13.28
N PRO A 329 -11.93 1.22 -13.30
CA PRO A 329 -12.69 0.00 -13.55
C PRO A 329 -12.22 -0.71 -14.82
N LEU A 330 -12.11 -2.05 -14.75
CA LEU A 330 -11.61 -2.87 -15.87
C LEU A 330 -12.42 -2.68 -17.15
N ASP A 331 -13.74 -2.54 -17.02
CA ASP A 331 -14.64 -2.28 -18.14
C ASP A 331 -14.32 -0.95 -18.84
N ALA A 332 -13.97 0.09 -18.10
CA ALA A 332 -13.56 1.36 -18.66
C ALA A 332 -12.20 1.27 -19.39
N ARG A 333 -11.24 0.53 -18.82
CA ARG A 333 -9.93 0.28 -19.47
C ARG A 333 -10.10 -0.52 -20.75
N ILE A 334 -10.88 -1.63 -20.70
CA ILE A 334 -11.11 -2.49 -21.86
C ILE A 334 -11.82 -1.72 -22.97
N ARG A 335 -12.89 -0.96 -22.66
CA ARG A 335 -13.59 -0.14 -23.67
C ARG A 335 -12.75 0.97 -24.27
N ALA A 336 -11.74 1.46 -23.55
CA ALA A 336 -10.80 2.42 -24.10
C ALA A 336 -9.87 1.82 -25.17
N ILE A 337 -9.59 0.51 -25.10
CA ILE A 337 -8.76 -0.25 -26.04
C ILE A 337 -9.64 -0.87 -27.14
N ASP A 338 -10.69 -1.59 -26.73
CA ASP A 338 -11.63 -2.32 -27.58
C ASP A 338 -13.05 -1.75 -27.39
N LYS A 339 -13.47 -0.88 -28.30
CA LYS A 339 -14.81 -0.27 -28.28
C LYS A 339 -15.94 -1.25 -28.59
N SER A 340 -15.60 -2.40 -29.21
CA SER A 340 -16.57 -3.41 -29.62
C SER A 340 -16.86 -4.47 -28.54
N TRP A 341 -16.14 -4.40 -27.39
CA TRP A 341 -16.31 -5.36 -26.31
C TRP A 341 -17.73 -5.39 -25.75
N ASP A 342 -18.31 -6.58 -25.68
CA ASP A 342 -19.69 -6.86 -25.30
C ASP A 342 -19.97 -6.75 -23.78
N GLY A 343 -18.92 -6.55 -22.94
CA GLY A 343 -19.04 -6.46 -21.49
C GLY A 343 -18.91 -7.82 -20.77
N ARG A 344 -18.64 -8.91 -21.49
CA ARG A 344 -18.48 -10.24 -20.89
C ARG A 344 -17.03 -10.56 -20.62
N PHE A 345 -16.77 -11.10 -19.43
CA PHE A 345 -15.47 -11.61 -19.06
C PHE A 345 -15.38 -13.11 -19.33
N PRO A 346 -14.28 -13.61 -19.91
CA PRO A 346 -14.09 -15.05 -20.09
C PRO A 346 -13.97 -15.73 -18.72
N ALA A 347 -14.49 -16.94 -18.60
CA ALA A 347 -14.23 -17.77 -17.43
C ALA A 347 -12.74 -18.17 -17.43
N VAL A 348 -12.04 -17.89 -16.35
CA VAL A 348 -10.64 -18.27 -16.15
C VAL A 348 -10.57 -19.10 -14.88
N GLU A 349 -10.17 -20.36 -15.02
CA GLU A 349 -9.96 -21.25 -13.88
C GLU A 349 -8.50 -21.16 -13.44
N LEU A 350 -8.30 -21.02 -12.14
CA LEU A 350 -6.95 -21.15 -11.57
C LEU A 350 -6.51 -22.62 -11.72
N PRO A 351 -5.26 -22.90 -12.12
CA PRO A 351 -4.75 -24.26 -12.13
C PRO A 351 -4.96 -24.89 -10.75
N ALA A 352 -5.50 -26.12 -10.72
CA ALA A 352 -5.61 -26.85 -9.46
C ALA A 352 -4.24 -26.93 -8.81
N ILE A 353 -4.10 -26.38 -7.62
CA ILE A 353 -2.87 -26.50 -6.82
C ILE A 353 -2.71 -28.00 -6.58
N SER A 354 -1.73 -28.63 -7.25
CA SER A 354 -1.33 -29.98 -6.87
C SER A 354 -0.91 -29.90 -5.40
N ALA A 355 -1.65 -30.59 -4.54
CA ALA A 355 -1.51 -30.60 -3.07
C ALA A 355 -0.18 -31.26 -2.59
N SER A 356 0.93 -30.96 -3.25
CA SER A 356 2.26 -31.47 -2.94
C SER A 356 3.18 -30.44 -2.27
N ILE A 357 2.68 -29.22 -1.98
CA ILE A 357 3.34 -28.37 -1.00
C ILE A 357 2.80 -28.76 0.38
N GLN A 358 3.30 -29.87 0.91
CA GLN A 358 3.24 -30.11 2.34
C GLN A 358 3.90 -28.90 3.02
N TYR A 359 3.07 -28.13 3.69
CA TYR A 359 3.55 -27.19 4.71
C TYR A 359 4.48 -27.98 5.61
N GLY A 360 5.77 -27.68 5.59
CA GLY A 360 6.75 -28.11 6.59
C GLY A 360 6.43 -27.50 7.96
N GLY A 361 5.21 -27.73 8.45
CA GLY A 361 4.70 -27.31 9.75
C GLY A 361 4.95 -28.31 10.86
N ALA A 362 5.87 -29.25 10.69
CA ALA A 362 6.28 -30.18 11.77
C ALA A 362 7.15 -29.47 12.84
N GLY A 363 7.88 -28.39 12.51
CA GLY A 363 8.76 -27.73 13.46
C GLY A 363 8.10 -26.83 14.51
N ALA A 364 6.87 -26.33 14.24
CA ALA A 364 6.21 -25.41 15.17
C ALA A 364 5.38 -26.15 16.24
N ARG A 365 4.93 -27.36 15.99
CA ARG A 365 4.19 -28.16 16.98
C ARG A 365 5.12 -28.82 18.00
N ASP A 366 6.32 -29.23 17.60
CA ASP A 366 7.31 -29.81 18.52
C ASP A 366 7.92 -28.75 19.46
N GLN A 367 8.04 -27.49 19.05
CA GLN A 367 8.51 -26.43 19.95
C GLN A 367 7.48 -26.04 21.02
N LEU A 368 6.19 -26.19 20.75
CA LEU A 368 5.12 -25.94 21.75
C LEU A 368 4.92 -27.12 22.70
N ALA A 369 5.20 -28.33 22.29
CA ALA A 369 5.19 -29.52 23.17
C ALA A 369 6.32 -29.48 24.20
N GLY A 370 7.52 -29.02 23.83
CA GLY A 370 8.65 -28.87 24.75
C GLY A 370 8.48 -27.81 25.84
N ILE A 371 7.58 -26.82 25.63
CA ILE A 371 7.28 -25.78 26.64
C ILE A 371 6.27 -26.29 27.69
N SER A 372 5.39 -27.22 27.34
CA SER A 372 4.42 -27.80 28.28
C SER A 372 5.05 -28.82 29.26
N GLU A 373 6.12 -29.46 28.86
CA GLU A 373 6.86 -30.41 29.78
C GLU A 373 7.71 -29.67 30.83
N LEU A 374 8.19 -28.45 30.53
CA LEU A 374 8.94 -27.63 31.49
C LEU A 374 8.07 -26.93 32.55
N ALA A 375 6.77 -26.88 32.36
CA ALA A 375 5.84 -26.30 33.32
C ALA A 375 5.25 -27.29 34.32
N GLY A 376 5.53 -28.59 34.16
CA GLY A 376 4.96 -29.69 34.97
C GLY A 376 5.87 -30.27 36.06
N SER A 377 7.11 -29.82 36.23
CA SER A 377 8.04 -30.34 37.21
C SER A 377 8.47 -29.31 38.26
N ALA A 378 7.56 -28.91 39.14
CA ALA A 378 7.88 -28.29 40.43
C ALA A 378 7.62 -29.33 41.53
N PRO A 379 8.62 -29.70 42.36
CA PRO A 379 8.38 -30.59 43.48
C PRO A 379 7.66 -29.90 44.62
N ALA A 380 6.89 -30.69 45.36
CA ALA A 380 6.05 -30.34 46.52
C ALA A 380 6.79 -29.72 47.69
#